data_c5108d7c1295c2fc0d828553d310b90e
#
_entry.id   c5108d7c1295c2fc0d828553d310b90e
#
_cell.length_a   1.000
_cell.length_b   1.000
_cell.length_c   1.000
_cell.angle_alpha   90.00
_cell.angle_beta   90.00
_cell.angle_gamma   90.00
#
_symmetry.space_group_name_H-M   'P 1'
#
loop_
_entity.id
_entity.type
_entity.pdbx_description
1 polymer ?
#
loop_
_entity_poly.entity_id
_entity_poly.type
_entity_poly.pdbx_seq_one_letter_code
_entity_poly.pdbx_strand_id
1 'polypeptide(L)'
;AEREARYDSIRRSRPQKLTQGVHLDANRADTADFRRIPGVGEAYARAIIGYRERLGGFVNAQQLSEINGLPYDVANWVRVGPQFAPRRLNLNRATFKQLVRHPYLNYEQVKFIVNRRNKTGPLRGWDDLRGCPLFTAHDCTRLLPYVSF
;
A
#
# COMPACT_ATOMS: atom_id res chain seq x y z
N ALA A 1 -21.97 13.24 -36.84
CA ALA A 1 -20.60 13.80 -36.83
C ALA A 1 -20.11 14.15 -35.41
N GLU A 2 -20.87 14.90 -34.63
CA GLU A 2 -20.46 15.25 -33.25
C GLU A 2 -20.39 14.05 -32.28
N ARG A 3 -21.31 13.10 -32.44
CA ARG A 3 -21.30 11.86 -31.66
C ARG A 3 -20.11 10.97 -31.99
N GLU A 4 -19.75 10.86 -33.26
CA GLU A 4 -18.58 10.09 -33.72
C GLU A 4 -17.27 10.73 -33.27
N ALA A 5 -17.14 12.04 -33.42
CA ALA A 5 -15.97 12.77 -32.97
C ALA A 5 -15.76 12.67 -31.45
N ARG A 6 -16.85 12.67 -30.68
CA ARG A 6 -16.80 12.47 -29.19
C ARG A 6 -16.43 11.04 -28.84
N TYR A 7 -16.92 10.07 -29.60
CA TYR A 7 -16.57 8.65 -29.39
C TYR A 7 -15.11 8.38 -29.75
N ASP A 8 -14.61 8.97 -30.83
CA ASP A 8 -13.21 8.87 -31.23
C ASP A 8 -12.28 9.59 -30.26
N SER A 9 -12.70 10.73 -29.70
CA SER A 9 -11.97 11.44 -28.67
C SER A 9 -11.85 10.60 -27.38
N ILE A 10 -12.95 9.97 -26.95
CA ILE A 10 -12.96 9.07 -25.79
C ILE A 10 -12.10 7.83 -26.05
N ARG A 11 -12.14 7.30 -27.26
CA ARG A 11 -11.33 6.15 -27.67
C ARG A 11 -9.83 6.47 -27.70
N ARG A 12 -9.45 7.68 -28.13
CA ARG A 12 -8.06 8.16 -28.13
C ARG A 12 -7.53 8.48 -26.73
N SER A 13 -8.41 8.82 -25.78
CA SER A 13 -8.03 9.10 -24.40
C SER A 13 -7.83 7.84 -23.55
N ARG A 14 -8.23 6.65 -24.05
CA ARG A 14 -8.01 5.39 -23.35
C ARG A 14 -6.55 4.97 -23.42
N PRO A 15 -5.91 4.64 -22.28
CA PRO A 15 -4.55 4.16 -22.30
C PRO A 15 -4.45 2.83 -23.03
N GLN A 16 -3.38 2.64 -23.77
CA GLN A 16 -3.08 1.35 -24.38
C GLN A 16 -2.77 0.32 -23.29
N LYS A 17 -3.49 -0.80 -23.31
CA LYS A 17 -3.30 -1.85 -22.31
C LYS A 17 -1.98 -2.59 -22.52
N LEU A 18 -1.41 -3.06 -21.38
CA LEU A 18 -0.19 -3.85 -21.40
C LEU A 18 -0.43 -5.22 -22.04
N THR A 19 0.59 -5.72 -22.70
CA THR A 19 0.61 -7.08 -23.23
C THR A 19 1.22 -8.05 -22.20
N GLN A 20 0.86 -9.32 -22.29
CA GLN A 20 1.35 -10.35 -21.40
C GLN A 20 2.87 -10.37 -21.34
N GLY A 21 3.43 -10.52 -20.14
CA GLY A 21 4.88 -10.53 -19.89
C GLY A 21 5.48 -9.16 -19.57
N VAL A 22 4.73 -8.07 -19.76
CA VAL A 22 5.17 -6.74 -19.37
C VAL A 22 4.73 -6.45 -17.94
N HIS A 23 5.66 -5.97 -17.11
CA HIS A 23 5.43 -5.65 -15.71
C HIS A 23 5.76 -4.20 -15.43
N LEU A 24 4.93 -3.57 -14.60
CA LEU A 24 5.19 -2.23 -14.06
C LEU A 24 5.94 -2.34 -12.73
N ASP A 25 6.76 -1.34 -12.44
CA ASP A 25 7.29 -1.18 -11.07
C ASP A 25 6.17 -0.67 -10.15
N ALA A 26 5.78 -1.48 -9.18
CA ALA A 26 4.67 -1.18 -8.28
C ALA A 26 4.89 0.12 -7.49
N ASN A 27 6.13 0.48 -7.22
CA ASN A 27 6.49 1.64 -6.40
C ASN A 27 6.79 2.91 -7.21
N ARG A 28 6.98 2.79 -8.52
CA ARG A 28 7.29 3.93 -9.40
C ARG A 28 6.17 4.28 -10.36
N ALA A 29 5.31 3.32 -10.70
CA ALA A 29 4.23 3.53 -11.65
C ALA A 29 3.29 4.64 -11.16
N ASP A 30 2.85 5.49 -12.07
CA ASP A 30 1.87 6.52 -11.82
C ASP A 30 0.45 6.06 -12.19
N THR A 31 -0.54 6.94 -12.03
CA THR A 31 -1.93 6.64 -12.36
C THR A 31 -2.09 6.20 -13.80
N ALA A 32 -1.42 6.88 -14.74
CA ALA A 32 -1.48 6.54 -16.16
C ALA A 32 -0.90 5.15 -16.43
N ASP A 33 0.18 4.80 -15.77
CA ASP A 33 0.79 3.47 -15.87
C ASP A 33 -0.15 2.38 -15.38
N PHE A 34 -0.72 2.53 -14.19
CA PHE A 34 -1.63 1.54 -13.63
C PHE A 34 -2.90 1.34 -14.47
N ARG A 35 -3.38 2.40 -15.13
CA ARG A 35 -4.52 2.30 -16.05
C ARG A 35 -4.23 1.44 -17.28
N ARG A 36 -2.98 1.16 -17.58
CA ARG A 36 -2.58 0.25 -18.66
C ARG A 36 -2.76 -1.22 -18.31
N ILE A 37 -2.93 -1.55 -17.04
CA ILE A 37 -3.24 -2.92 -16.60
C ILE A 37 -4.67 -3.28 -17.03
N PRO A 38 -4.87 -4.44 -17.70
CA PRO A 38 -6.22 -4.87 -18.08
C PRO A 38 -7.15 -4.93 -16.86
N GLY A 39 -8.32 -4.32 -16.97
CA GLY A 39 -9.31 -4.25 -15.88
C GLY A 39 -9.10 -3.12 -14.88
N VAL A 40 -8.05 -2.31 -15.03
CA VAL A 40 -7.75 -1.19 -14.13
C VAL A 40 -8.09 0.14 -14.81
N GLY A 41 -9.09 0.83 -14.28
CA GLY A 41 -9.44 2.20 -14.65
C GLY A 41 -8.92 3.22 -13.65
N GLU A 42 -9.42 4.44 -13.75
CA GLU A 42 -8.99 5.57 -12.90
C GLU A 42 -9.17 5.29 -11.41
N ALA A 43 -10.33 4.76 -11.00
CA ALA A 43 -10.64 4.51 -9.60
C ALA A 43 -9.70 3.45 -8.98
N TYR A 44 -9.45 2.37 -9.69
CA TYR A 44 -8.52 1.34 -9.23
C TYR A 44 -7.07 1.84 -9.21
N ALA A 45 -6.65 2.60 -10.21
CA ALA A 45 -5.32 3.18 -10.25
C ALA A 45 -5.08 4.11 -9.05
N ARG A 46 -6.05 4.94 -8.70
CA ARG A 46 -5.98 5.80 -7.51
C ARG A 46 -5.98 5.00 -6.22
N ALA A 47 -6.76 3.92 -6.15
CA ALA A 47 -6.77 3.03 -4.98
C ALA A 47 -5.40 2.39 -4.74
N ILE A 48 -4.72 1.96 -5.79
CA ILE A 48 -3.37 1.39 -5.71
C ILE A 48 -2.38 2.43 -5.17
N ILE A 49 -2.39 3.63 -5.73
CA ILE A 49 -1.49 4.70 -5.31
C ILE A 49 -1.80 5.13 -3.87
N GLY A 50 -3.07 5.28 -3.51
CA GLY A 50 -3.46 5.62 -2.15
C GLY A 50 -3.02 4.59 -1.13
N TYR A 51 -3.18 3.32 -1.43
CA TYR A 51 -2.72 2.22 -0.59
C TYR A 51 -1.19 2.22 -0.46
N ARG A 52 -0.48 2.38 -1.58
CA ARG A 52 0.99 2.50 -1.61
C ARG A 52 1.49 3.61 -0.68
N GLU A 53 0.85 4.77 -0.72
CA GLU A 53 1.23 5.91 0.12
C GLU A 53 0.98 5.63 1.61
N ARG A 54 -0.14 5.03 1.96
CA ARG A 54 -0.43 4.68 3.35
C ARG A 54 0.46 3.57 3.88
N LEU A 55 0.82 2.62 3.02
CA LEU A 55 1.68 1.48 3.38
C LEU A 55 3.15 1.90 3.59
N GLY A 56 3.61 2.87 2.81
CA GLY A 56 5.02 3.26 2.75
C GLY A 56 5.78 2.65 1.57
N GLY A 57 5.06 1.98 0.69
CA GLY A 57 5.56 1.28 -0.49
C GLY A 57 5.35 -0.23 -0.42
N PHE A 58 5.29 -0.87 -1.56
CA PHE A 58 5.12 -2.32 -1.66
C PHE A 58 6.45 -3.03 -1.50
N VAL A 59 6.51 -4.05 -0.67
CA VAL A 59 7.68 -4.95 -0.56
C VAL A 59 7.54 -6.20 -1.44
N ASN A 60 6.31 -6.52 -1.86
CA ASN A 60 6.05 -7.56 -2.86
C ASN A 60 4.76 -7.26 -3.64
N ALA A 61 4.63 -7.86 -4.81
CA ALA A 61 3.49 -7.63 -5.69
C ALA A 61 2.16 -8.14 -5.12
N GLN A 62 2.19 -9.17 -4.28
CA GLN A 62 0.99 -9.78 -3.72
C GLN A 62 0.24 -8.85 -2.75
N GLN A 63 0.88 -7.81 -2.26
CA GLN A 63 0.22 -6.81 -1.43
C GLN A 63 -0.89 -6.04 -2.17
N LEU A 64 -0.88 -6.02 -3.51
CA LEU A 64 -1.99 -5.46 -4.27
C LEU A 64 -3.30 -6.19 -4.02
N SER A 65 -3.24 -7.48 -3.71
CA SER A 65 -4.41 -8.30 -3.38
C SER A 65 -5.10 -7.88 -2.07
N GLU A 66 -4.44 -7.10 -1.24
CA GLU A 66 -5.00 -6.56 0.00
C GLU A 66 -5.94 -5.38 -0.24
N ILE A 67 -5.94 -4.82 -1.44
CA ILE A 67 -6.79 -3.70 -1.82
C ILE A 67 -8.18 -4.23 -2.18
N ASN A 68 -9.21 -3.79 -1.45
CA ASN A 68 -10.58 -4.24 -1.66
C ASN A 68 -11.08 -3.86 -3.06
N GLY A 69 -11.75 -4.80 -3.72
CA GLY A 69 -12.40 -4.60 -5.00
C GLY A 69 -11.49 -4.63 -6.22
N LEU A 70 -10.18 -4.72 -6.03
CA LEU A 70 -9.24 -4.82 -7.13
C LEU A 70 -9.36 -6.18 -7.83
N PRO A 71 -9.31 -6.25 -9.18
CA PRO A 71 -9.28 -7.54 -9.86
C PRO A 71 -8.12 -8.42 -9.35
N TYR A 72 -8.39 -9.72 -9.15
CA TYR A 72 -7.47 -10.64 -8.48
C TYR A 72 -6.13 -10.84 -9.21
N ASP A 73 -6.09 -10.62 -10.52
CA ASP A 73 -4.92 -10.83 -11.35
C ASP A 73 -4.02 -9.59 -11.49
N VAL A 74 -4.38 -8.45 -10.90
CA VAL A 74 -3.62 -7.19 -11.02
C VAL A 74 -2.19 -7.36 -10.50
N ALA A 75 -1.98 -8.14 -9.45
CA ALA A 75 -0.65 -8.40 -8.90
C ALA A 75 0.31 -9.03 -9.93
N ASN A 76 -0.22 -9.74 -10.93
CA ASN A 76 0.60 -10.38 -11.98
C ASN A 76 1.22 -9.38 -12.95
N TRP A 77 0.77 -8.12 -12.95
CA TRP A 77 1.22 -7.07 -13.85
C TRP A 77 2.25 -6.14 -13.25
N VAL A 78 2.65 -6.39 -12.02
CA VAL A 78 3.58 -5.53 -11.29
C VAL A 78 4.76 -6.31 -10.75
N ARG A 79 5.85 -5.59 -10.52
CA ARG A 79 7.05 -6.07 -9.83
C ARG A 79 7.46 -5.11 -8.74
N VAL A 80 8.17 -5.65 -7.76
CA VAL A 80 8.89 -4.85 -6.77
C VAL A 80 10.37 -5.15 -6.93
N GLY A 81 11.17 -4.10 -7.08
CA GLY A 81 12.62 -4.23 -7.20
C GLY A 81 13.23 -4.80 -5.92
N PRO A 82 14.27 -5.67 -6.02
CA PRO A 82 14.86 -6.35 -4.86
C PRO A 82 15.55 -5.41 -3.87
N GLN A 83 15.88 -4.20 -4.31
CA GLN A 83 16.57 -3.20 -3.49
C GLN A 83 15.64 -2.10 -2.96
N PHE A 84 14.34 -2.25 -3.15
CA PHE A 84 13.39 -1.27 -2.65
C PHE A 84 13.29 -1.35 -1.13
N ALA A 85 13.42 -0.19 -0.47
CA ALA A 85 13.22 -0.03 0.96
C ALA A 85 11.99 0.84 1.20
N PRO A 86 10.95 0.35 1.89
CA PRO A 86 9.77 1.14 2.19
C PRO A 86 10.05 2.24 3.21
N ARG A 87 9.20 3.26 3.24
CA ARG A 87 9.23 4.23 4.34
C ARG A 87 8.82 3.55 5.63
N ARG A 88 9.53 3.85 6.69
CA ARG A 88 9.24 3.31 8.02
C ARG A 88 8.57 4.34 8.90
N LEU A 89 7.57 3.92 9.67
CA LEU A 89 7.02 4.70 10.76
C LEU A 89 7.79 4.39 12.04
N ASN A 90 8.32 5.44 12.66
CA ASN A 90 8.89 5.31 14.01
C ASN A 90 7.76 5.27 15.03
N LEU A 91 7.56 4.13 15.69
CA LEU A 91 6.46 3.93 16.63
C LEU A 91 6.56 4.83 17.86
N ASN A 92 7.75 5.31 18.19
CA ASN A 92 7.96 6.20 19.32
C ASN A 92 7.74 7.67 18.99
N ARG A 93 7.75 8.05 17.70
CA ARG A 93 7.67 9.45 17.26
C ARG A 93 6.44 9.76 16.42
N ALA A 94 5.88 8.77 15.73
CA ALA A 94 4.72 8.98 14.87
C ALA A 94 3.52 9.47 15.67
N THR A 95 2.74 10.37 15.08
CA THR A 95 1.49 10.84 15.68
C THR A 95 0.43 9.74 15.63
N PHE A 96 -0.59 9.86 16.48
CA PHE A 96 -1.75 8.96 16.44
C PHE A 96 -2.35 8.89 15.02
N LYS A 97 -2.52 10.04 14.38
CA LYS A 97 -3.06 10.14 13.02
C LYS A 97 -2.19 9.42 11.99
N GLN A 98 -0.87 9.55 12.08
CA GLN A 98 0.06 8.85 11.19
C GLN A 98 -0.01 7.33 11.38
N LEU A 99 -0.09 6.86 12.61
CA LEU A 99 -0.19 5.45 12.93
C LEU A 99 -1.51 4.84 12.44
N VAL A 100 -2.64 5.52 12.68
CA VAL A 100 -3.97 5.05 12.27
C VAL A 100 -4.10 4.91 10.75
N ARG A 101 -3.39 5.72 9.99
CA ARG A 101 -3.42 5.66 8.52
C ARG A 101 -2.74 4.42 7.94
N HIS A 102 -1.86 3.79 8.71
CA HIS A 102 -1.13 2.62 8.19
C HIS A 102 -2.07 1.41 8.06
N PRO A 103 -2.12 0.74 6.88
CA PRO A 103 -3.04 -0.38 6.65
C PRO A 103 -2.84 -1.58 7.58
N TYR A 104 -1.62 -1.74 8.13
CA TYR A 104 -1.27 -2.88 8.99
C TYR A 104 -1.44 -2.61 10.48
N LEU A 105 -1.93 -1.44 10.85
CA LEU A 105 -2.24 -1.09 12.24
C LEU A 105 -3.74 -0.81 12.38
N ASN A 106 -4.38 -1.45 13.34
CA ASN A 106 -5.76 -1.15 13.70
C ASN A 106 -5.80 -0.14 14.86
N TYR A 107 -7.00 0.37 15.12
CA TYR A 107 -7.22 1.40 16.15
C TYR A 107 -6.75 0.97 17.53
N GLU A 108 -7.04 -0.27 17.96
CA GLU A 108 -6.64 -0.77 19.28
C GLU A 108 -5.12 -0.91 19.41
N GLN A 109 -4.46 -1.34 18.34
CA GLN A 109 -2.99 -1.41 18.30
C GLN A 109 -2.37 -0.02 18.41
N VAL A 110 -2.92 0.97 17.72
CA VAL A 110 -2.45 2.36 17.78
C VAL A 110 -2.64 2.94 19.18
N LYS A 111 -3.80 2.71 19.80
CA LYS A 111 -4.05 3.11 21.20
C LYS A 111 -3.02 2.50 22.16
N PHE A 112 -2.73 1.23 22.00
CA PHE A 112 -1.72 0.56 22.82
C PHE A 112 -0.34 1.22 22.66
N ILE A 113 0.10 1.47 21.42
CA ILE A 113 1.40 2.09 21.13
C ILE A 113 1.50 3.46 21.80
N VAL A 114 0.49 4.31 21.57
CA VAL A 114 0.51 5.68 22.10
C VAL A 114 0.43 5.71 23.63
N ASN A 115 -0.43 4.89 24.22
CA ASN A 115 -0.56 4.81 25.67
C ASN A 115 0.71 4.25 26.32
N ARG A 116 1.29 3.22 25.75
CA ARG A 116 2.51 2.57 26.24
C ARG A 116 3.67 3.56 26.31
N ARG A 117 3.93 4.28 25.19
CA ARG A 117 5.04 5.24 25.13
C ARG A 117 4.82 6.46 26.03
N ASN A 118 3.57 6.88 26.24
CA ASN A 118 3.25 8.03 27.08
C ASN A 118 3.32 7.70 28.57
N LYS A 119 2.95 6.48 28.97
CA LYS A 119 2.86 6.08 30.37
C LYS A 119 4.16 5.50 30.94
N THR A 120 4.86 4.70 30.13
CA THR A 120 6.02 3.93 30.59
C THR A 120 7.30 4.22 29.82
N GLY A 121 7.26 5.15 28.88
CA GLY A 121 8.40 5.51 28.05
C GLY A 121 8.46 4.76 26.73
N PRO A 122 9.49 5.04 25.91
CA PRO A 122 9.58 4.51 24.56
C PRO A 122 9.50 2.98 24.49
N LEU A 123 8.89 2.49 23.42
CA LEU A 123 9.00 1.08 23.02
C LEU A 123 10.46 0.77 22.74
N ARG A 124 10.95 -0.34 23.28
CA ARG A 124 12.36 -0.74 23.16
C ARG A 124 12.63 -1.52 21.88
N GLY A 125 11.61 -2.17 21.33
CA GLY A 125 11.74 -2.99 20.15
C GLY A 125 10.59 -3.98 20.02
N TRP A 126 10.80 -4.99 19.20
CA TRP A 126 9.78 -5.99 18.87
C TRP A 126 9.26 -6.76 20.07
N ASP A 127 10.07 -6.97 21.10
CA ASP A 127 9.64 -7.72 22.29
C ASP A 127 8.47 -7.04 23.01
N ASP A 128 8.44 -5.73 23.01
CA ASP A 128 7.32 -4.98 23.60
C ASP A 128 6.01 -5.17 22.82
N LEU A 129 6.08 -5.38 21.50
CA LEU A 129 4.91 -5.70 20.69
C LEU A 129 4.52 -7.18 20.81
N ARG A 130 5.47 -8.09 20.77
CA ARG A 130 5.23 -9.53 20.90
C ARG A 130 4.62 -9.90 22.24
N GLY A 131 4.94 -9.16 23.28
CA GLY A 131 4.37 -9.34 24.61
C GLY A 131 2.93 -8.84 24.75
N CYS A 132 2.39 -8.16 23.74
CA CYS A 132 1.04 -7.63 23.75
C CYS A 132 0.10 -8.55 22.98
N PRO A 133 -1.04 -8.99 23.55
CA PRO A 133 -1.99 -9.86 22.86
C PRO A 133 -2.63 -9.23 21.62
N LEU A 134 -2.58 -7.91 21.47
CA LEU A 134 -3.11 -7.20 20.31
C LEU A 134 -2.28 -7.41 19.04
N PHE A 135 -1.04 -7.86 19.18
CA PHE A 135 -0.13 -8.11 18.05
C PHE A 135 0.10 -9.61 17.92
N THR A 136 -0.44 -10.20 16.86
CA THR A 136 -0.16 -11.60 16.52
C THR A 136 1.24 -11.74 15.91
N ALA A 137 1.74 -12.97 15.80
CA ALA A 137 2.98 -13.22 15.07
C ALA A 137 2.89 -12.76 13.61
N HIS A 138 1.73 -12.93 12.98
CA HIS A 138 1.47 -12.46 11.63
C HIS A 138 1.54 -10.93 11.54
N ASP A 139 0.95 -10.21 12.49
CA ASP A 139 1.02 -8.75 12.55
C ASP A 139 2.46 -8.26 12.64
N CYS A 140 3.26 -8.86 13.52
CA CYS A 140 4.68 -8.50 13.67
C CYS A 140 5.47 -8.77 12.38
N THR A 141 5.22 -9.88 11.72
CA THR A 141 5.88 -10.22 10.44
C THR A 141 5.55 -9.20 9.35
N ARG A 142 4.27 -8.81 9.24
CA ARG A 142 3.85 -7.81 8.25
C ARG A 142 4.42 -6.43 8.52
N LEU A 143 4.51 -6.05 9.78
CA LEU A 143 5.01 -4.74 10.20
C LEU A 143 6.54 -4.62 10.13
N LEU A 144 7.25 -5.73 10.07
CA LEU A 144 8.71 -5.74 10.11
C LEU A 144 9.37 -4.77 9.12
N PRO A 145 8.96 -4.69 7.84
CA PRO A 145 9.55 -3.74 6.90
C PRO A 145 9.10 -2.29 7.10
N TYR A 146 8.04 -2.05 7.86
CA TYR A 146 7.33 -0.77 7.87
C TYR A 146 7.43 0.05 9.15
N VAL A 147 7.97 -0.51 10.20
CA VAL A 147 8.09 0.20 11.48
C VAL A 147 9.52 0.18 12.02
N SER A 148 9.82 1.20 12.80
CA SER A 148 11.07 1.34 13.56
C SER A 148 10.74 1.82 14.98
N PHE A 149 11.75 1.82 15.83
CA PHE A 149 11.62 2.20 17.24
C PHE A 149 12.49 3.37 17.62
#